data_46558409fa473943d35ac7aa0a1d3852
#
_entry.id   46558409fa473943d35ac7aa0a1d3852
#
_cell.length_a   1.000
_cell.length_b   1.000
_cell.length_c   1.000
_cell.angle_alpha   90.00
_cell.angle_beta   90.00
_cell.angle_gamma   90.00
#
_symmetry.space_group_name_H-M   'P 1'
#
loop_
_entity.id
_entity.type
_entity.pdbx_description
1 polymer ?
#
loop_
_entity_poly.entity_id
_entity_poly.type
_entity_poly.pdbx_seq_one_letter_code
_entity_poly.pdbx_strand_id
1 'polypeptide(L)'
;TLANFGTRHTLSDTLSKTRGIGAARRWIKKSFTQISADCGNCLDVFEQKNMFKADGRRLTRDVWINNIVAIQRGNIHPNRFVIMSGDIDSRVSDPNNFTSDSPGANDNATGMAGAIETARVLSKYRFANSIIYVGLSGEEQGLYGGKGLAQYALDNNWEIIGVLNND
;
A
#
# COMPACT_ATOMS: atom_id res chain seq x y z
N THR A 1 -9.33 -11.27 5.27
CA THR A 1 -9.96 -10.84 4.00
C THR A 1 -8.94 -10.81 2.85
N LEU A 2 -7.76 -10.20 3.03
CA LEU A 2 -6.76 -10.07 1.94
C LEU A 2 -6.37 -11.42 1.32
N ALA A 3 -6.12 -12.45 2.14
CA ALA A 3 -5.79 -13.80 1.67
C ALA A 3 -6.89 -14.43 0.78
N ASN A 4 -8.14 -13.98 0.92
CA ASN A 4 -9.29 -14.52 0.17
C ASN A 4 -9.41 -13.97 -1.27
N PHE A 5 -8.55 -13.03 -1.67
CA PHE A 5 -8.52 -12.56 -3.07
C PHE A 5 -7.76 -13.51 -4.03
N GLY A 6 -7.45 -14.73 -3.60
CA GLY A 6 -6.79 -15.76 -4.37
C GLY A 6 -5.33 -15.44 -4.62
N THR A 7 -5.04 -14.62 -5.59
CA THR A 7 -3.71 -14.01 -5.79
C THR A 7 -3.80 -12.50 -5.66
N ARG A 8 -2.72 -11.88 -5.16
CA ARG A 8 -2.54 -10.43 -5.20
C ARG A 8 -1.29 -10.04 -5.98
N HIS A 9 -0.81 -10.95 -6.82
CA HIS A 9 0.36 -10.70 -7.65
C HIS A 9 0.23 -9.37 -8.40
N THR A 10 1.31 -8.60 -8.48
CA THR A 10 1.35 -7.25 -9.10
C THR A 10 0.76 -7.21 -10.51
N LEU A 11 0.97 -8.27 -11.31
CA LEU A 11 0.45 -8.40 -12.68
C LEU A 11 -0.90 -9.11 -12.76
N SER A 12 -1.54 -9.44 -11.63
CA SER A 12 -2.85 -10.12 -11.61
C SER A 12 -3.99 -9.18 -12.01
N ASP A 13 -5.22 -9.71 -11.98
CA ASP A 13 -6.42 -8.99 -12.40
C ASP A 13 -6.63 -7.69 -11.60
N THR A 14 -6.86 -6.60 -12.32
CA THR A 14 -7.13 -5.28 -11.76
C THR A 14 -8.61 -4.90 -11.77
N LEU A 15 -9.46 -5.63 -12.48
CA LEU A 15 -10.87 -5.31 -12.70
C LEU A 15 -11.82 -6.12 -11.82
N SER A 16 -11.49 -7.39 -11.56
CA SER A 16 -12.31 -8.28 -10.73
C SER A 16 -12.60 -7.67 -9.36
N LYS A 17 -13.83 -7.83 -8.89
CA LYS A 17 -14.25 -7.34 -7.58
C LYS A 17 -13.84 -8.27 -6.42
N THR A 18 -13.50 -9.52 -6.72
CA THR A 18 -13.30 -10.59 -5.73
C THR A 18 -11.93 -11.26 -5.81
N ARG A 19 -11.12 -10.97 -6.83
CA ARG A 19 -9.82 -11.59 -7.06
C ARG A 19 -8.78 -10.59 -7.55
N GLY A 20 -7.53 -10.86 -7.27
CA GLY A 20 -6.39 -10.11 -7.81
C GLY A 20 -6.03 -8.84 -7.06
N ILE A 21 -4.95 -8.22 -7.53
CA ILE A 21 -4.38 -7.01 -6.93
C ILE A 21 -5.37 -5.84 -6.91
N GLY A 22 -6.22 -5.75 -7.94
CA GLY A 22 -7.23 -4.68 -8.02
C GLY A 22 -8.29 -4.79 -6.92
N ALA A 23 -8.77 -6.01 -6.62
CA ALA A 23 -9.71 -6.25 -5.52
C ALA A 23 -9.08 -5.89 -4.18
N ALA A 24 -7.84 -6.30 -3.93
CA ALA A 24 -7.10 -5.98 -2.72
C ALA A 24 -6.93 -4.47 -2.52
N ARG A 25 -6.46 -3.75 -3.54
CA ARG A 25 -6.31 -2.28 -3.49
C ARG A 25 -7.61 -1.56 -3.17
N ARG A 26 -8.71 -1.95 -3.81
CA ARG A 26 -10.03 -1.35 -3.54
C ARG A 26 -10.50 -1.63 -2.11
N TRP A 27 -10.26 -2.83 -1.61
CA TRP A 27 -10.61 -3.18 -0.24
C TRP A 27 -9.80 -2.37 0.78
N ILE A 28 -8.48 -2.23 0.60
CA ILE A 28 -7.61 -1.43 1.48
C ILE A 28 -8.03 0.04 1.44
N LYS A 29 -8.26 0.59 0.24
CA LYS A 29 -8.72 1.98 0.08
C LYS A 29 -10.04 2.20 0.81
N LYS A 30 -11.00 1.27 0.67
CA LYS A 30 -12.27 1.32 1.39
C LYS A 30 -12.05 1.27 2.91
N SER A 31 -11.13 0.45 3.41
CA SER A 31 -10.81 0.35 4.82
C SER A 31 -10.28 1.67 5.38
N PHE A 32 -9.29 2.29 4.72
CA PHE A 32 -8.79 3.60 5.12
C PHE A 32 -9.85 4.71 5.01
N THR A 33 -10.69 4.68 3.97
CA THR A 33 -11.77 5.65 3.80
C THR A 33 -12.81 5.51 4.94
N GLN A 34 -13.12 4.30 5.36
CA GLN A 34 -14.02 4.08 6.50
C GLN A 34 -13.41 4.59 7.80
N ILE A 35 -12.12 4.30 8.06
CA ILE A 35 -11.40 4.84 9.23
C ILE A 35 -11.42 6.38 9.21
N SER A 36 -11.21 6.99 8.03
CA SER A 36 -11.27 8.44 7.88
C SER A 36 -12.66 8.98 8.24
N ALA A 37 -13.73 8.34 7.76
CA ALA A 37 -15.10 8.73 8.10
C ALA A 37 -15.37 8.63 9.61
N ASP A 38 -14.92 7.54 10.23
CA ASP A 38 -15.12 7.28 11.67
C ASP A 38 -14.41 8.29 12.58
N CYS A 39 -13.36 8.94 12.09
CA CYS A 39 -12.62 9.99 12.81
C CYS A 39 -12.93 11.42 12.34
N GLY A 40 -14.02 11.63 11.60
CA GLY A 40 -14.41 12.96 11.10
C GLY A 40 -13.59 13.45 9.91
N ASN A 41 -13.25 12.56 8.99
CA ASN A 41 -12.43 12.80 7.79
C ASN A 41 -10.99 13.21 8.11
N CYS A 42 -10.40 12.56 9.11
CA CYS A 42 -9.08 12.88 9.61
C CYS A 42 -7.92 12.33 8.74
N LEU A 43 -8.19 11.49 7.75
CA LEU A 43 -7.19 10.92 6.85
C LEU A 43 -7.41 11.39 5.40
N ASP A 44 -6.34 11.84 4.76
CA ASP A 44 -6.29 12.07 3.31
C ASP A 44 -6.01 10.73 2.62
N VAL A 45 -7.01 10.13 1.96
CA VAL A 45 -6.90 8.79 1.34
C VAL A 45 -6.86 8.89 -0.18
N PHE A 46 -5.78 8.39 -0.79
CA PHE A 46 -5.62 8.41 -2.25
C PHE A 46 -4.82 7.21 -2.79
N GLU A 47 -4.85 7.05 -4.12
CA GLU A 47 -3.99 6.12 -4.85
C GLU A 47 -2.79 6.89 -5.42
N GLN A 48 -1.59 6.50 -5.00
CA GLN A 48 -0.36 6.99 -5.59
C GLN A 48 0.04 6.02 -6.70
N LYS A 49 0.08 6.51 -7.95
CA LYS A 49 0.22 5.70 -9.16
C LYS A 49 1.57 5.94 -9.82
N ASN A 50 2.24 4.86 -10.18
CA ASN A 50 3.51 4.90 -10.90
C ASN A 50 3.45 3.99 -12.12
N MET A 51 3.89 4.48 -13.27
CA MET A 51 4.09 3.67 -14.45
C MET A 51 5.51 3.10 -14.45
N PHE A 52 5.62 1.79 -14.51
CA PHE A 52 6.89 1.09 -14.69
C PHE A 52 6.90 0.34 -16.01
N LYS A 53 8.05 0.42 -16.67
CA LYS A 53 8.31 -0.32 -17.91
C LYS A 53 8.66 -1.77 -17.61
N ALA A 54 8.34 -2.63 -18.56
CA ALA A 54 8.79 -4.01 -18.53
C ALA A 54 10.32 -4.08 -18.35
N ASP A 55 10.78 -4.94 -17.46
CA ASP A 55 12.21 -5.18 -17.21
C ASP A 55 12.72 -6.49 -17.82
N GLY A 56 11.80 -7.25 -18.44
CA GLY A 56 12.08 -8.56 -19.05
C GLY A 56 12.38 -9.67 -18.03
N ARG A 57 12.23 -9.39 -16.72
CA ARG A 57 12.50 -10.36 -15.63
C ARG A 57 11.23 -10.64 -14.83
N ARG A 58 10.84 -9.69 -13.99
CA ARG A 58 9.67 -9.79 -13.09
C ARG A 58 8.51 -8.92 -13.54
N LEU A 59 8.76 -7.87 -14.32
CA LEU A 59 7.74 -7.13 -15.03
C LEU A 59 7.77 -7.53 -16.51
N THR A 60 6.87 -8.43 -16.90
CA THR A 60 6.77 -8.97 -18.28
C THR A 60 6.06 -8.00 -19.23
N ARG A 61 5.46 -6.94 -18.71
CA ARG A 61 4.80 -5.86 -19.47
C ARG A 61 4.85 -4.55 -18.70
N ASP A 62 4.63 -3.45 -19.42
CA ASP A 62 4.40 -2.15 -18.79
C ASP A 62 3.20 -2.23 -17.85
N VAL A 63 3.31 -1.65 -16.65
CA VAL A 63 2.27 -1.77 -15.62
C VAL A 63 2.16 -0.52 -14.77
N TRP A 64 0.92 -0.16 -14.42
CA TRP A 64 0.64 0.79 -13.37
C TRP A 64 0.69 0.10 -12.01
N ILE A 65 1.64 0.47 -11.19
CA ILE A 65 1.77 0.03 -9.80
C ILE A 65 1.20 1.12 -8.90
N ASN A 66 0.15 0.78 -8.18
CA ASN A 66 -0.60 1.74 -7.37
C ASN A 66 -0.47 1.39 -5.89
N ASN A 67 0.10 2.29 -5.12
CA ASN A 67 0.07 2.26 -3.66
C ASN A 67 -1.25 2.85 -3.15
N ILE A 68 -1.70 2.40 -1.99
CA ILE A 68 -2.84 3.00 -1.30
C ILE A 68 -2.30 3.76 -0.09
N VAL A 69 -2.49 5.05 -0.08
CA VAL A 69 -1.92 5.98 0.89
C VAL A 69 -3.04 6.61 1.72
N ALA A 70 -2.83 6.68 3.03
CA ALA A 70 -3.67 7.42 3.96
C ALA A 70 -2.78 8.30 4.84
N ILE A 71 -3.00 9.60 4.84
CA ILE A 71 -2.18 10.56 5.59
C ILE A 71 -3.00 11.15 6.73
N GLN A 72 -2.52 10.98 7.95
CA GLN A 72 -2.96 11.71 9.13
C GLN A 72 -2.06 12.94 9.32
N ARG A 73 -2.59 14.13 9.11
CA ARG A 73 -1.79 15.36 9.19
C ARG A 73 -1.43 15.73 10.62
N GLY A 74 -0.16 16.04 10.83
CA GLY A 74 0.34 16.62 12.07
C GLY A 74 -0.13 18.06 12.24
N ASN A 75 -0.31 18.48 13.50
CA ASN A 75 -0.80 19.81 13.82
C ASN A 75 0.30 20.87 14.03
N ILE A 76 1.57 20.47 14.13
CA ILE A 76 2.72 21.37 14.32
C ILE A 76 3.65 21.30 13.10
N HIS A 77 4.01 20.10 12.67
CA HIS A 77 4.93 19.86 11.56
C HIS A 77 4.26 18.99 10.48
N PRO A 78 3.29 19.52 9.71
CA PRO A 78 2.48 18.72 8.78
C PRO A 78 3.27 18.15 7.59
N ASN A 79 4.48 18.66 7.34
CA ASN A 79 5.36 18.18 6.27
C ASN A 79 6.47 17.22 6.74
N ARG A 80 6.49 16.87 8.03
CA ARG A 80 7.36 15.84 8.62
C ARG A 80 6.59 14.57 8.85
N PHE A 81 7.07 13.45 8.28
CA PHE A 81 6.30 12.22 8.20
C PHE A 81 7.01 11.03 8.83
N VAL A 82 6.23 10.23 9.55
CA VAL A 82 6.56 8.83 9.88
C VAL A 82 5.71 7.94 8.97
N ILE A 83 6.32 6.96 8.32
CA ILE A 83 5.62 6.00 7.46
C ILE A 83 5.43 4.69 8.20
N MET A 84 4.20 4.16 8.15
CA MET A 84 3.84 2.81 8.56
C MET A 84 3.37 2.06 7.32
N SER A 85 4.13 1.07 6.88
CA SER A 85 3.87 0.34 5.63
C SER A 85 3.63 -1.14 5.83
N GLY A 86 2.96 -1.74 4.86
CA GLY A 86 2.83 -3.16 4.63
C GLY A 86 2.60 -3.39 3.14
N ASP A 87 2.86 -4.60 2.64
CA ASP A 87 2.80 -4.88 1.23
C ASP A 87 1.46 -5.49 0.82
N ILE A 88 0.93 -5.01 -0.31
CA ILE A 88 -0.38 -5.45 -0.82
C ILE A 88 -0.24 -6.75 -1.60
N ASP A 89 0.81 -6.85 -2.40
CA ASP A 89 0.98 -7.96 -3.32
C ASP A 89 1.45 -9.25 -2.62
N SER A 90 1.39 -10.32 -3.36
CA SER A 90 1.81 -11.66 -2.95
C SER A 90 2.16 -12.46 -4.20
N ARG A 91 2.99 -13.49 -4.07
CA ARG A 91 3.35 -14.37 -5.20
C ARG A 91 3.49 -15.83 -4.77
N VAL A 92 3.52 -16.71 -5.73
CA VAL A 92 4.05 -18.08 -5.60
C VAL A 92 5.57 -18.06 -5.90
N SER A 93 6.24 -19.20 -5.76
CA SER A 93 7.70 -19.30 -5.99
C SER A 93 8.14 -18.82 -7.38
N ASP A 94 7.35 -19.06 -8.43
CA ASP A 94 7.59 -18.47 -9.75
C ASP A 94 7.13 -17.00 -9.77
N PRO A 95 8.04 -16.03 -9.87
CA PRO A 95 7.71 -14.61 -9.83
C PRO A 95 6.95 -14.11 -11.06
N ASN A 96 6.80 -14.92 -12.09
CA ASN A 96 6.05 -14.60 -13.30
C ASN A 96 4.66 -15.26 -13.34
N ASN A 97 4.35 -16.11 -12.38
CA ASN A 97 3.04 -16.74 -12.28
C ASN A 97 2.06 -15.84 -11.54
N PHE A 98 1.32 -15.02 -12.28
CA PHE A 98 0.33 -14.08 -11.76
C PHE A 98 -1.10 -14.62 -11.73
N THR A 99 -1.31 -15.91 -12.01
CA THR A 99 -2.64 -16.54 -12.11
C THR A 99 -2.95 -17.53 -10.99
N SER A 100 -1.95 -18.30 -10.53
CA SER A 100 -2.12 -19.26 -9.44
C SER A 100 -2.45 -18.60 -8.13
N ASP A 101 -3.19 -19.28 -7.28
CA ASP A 101 -3.51 -18.80 -5.94
C ASP A 101 -2.24 -18.61 -5.10
N SER A 102 -2.17 -17.45 -4.51
CA SER A 102 -1.07 -16.98 -3.67
C SER A 102 -1.68 -16.18 -2.53
N PRO A 103 -2.25 -16.85 -1.51
CA PRO A 103 -2.95 -16.18 -0.42
C PRO A 103 -2.11 -15.16 0.34
N GLY A 104 -0.79 -15.38 0.44
CA GLY A 104 0.16 -14.46 1.07
C GLY A 104 -0.35 -13.99 2.43
N ALA A 105 -0.80 -14.92 3.30
CA ALA A 105 -1.43 -14.56 4.55
C ALA A 105 -0.42 -13.94 5.51
N ASN A 106 0.75 -14.56 5.64
CA ASN A 106 1.86 -14.06 6.43
C ASN A 106 2.68 -13.05 5.64
N ASP A 107 3.00 -13.35 4.41
CA ASP A 107 3.72 -12.48 3.46
C ASP A 107 2.75 -12.00 2.36
N ASN A 108 2.19 -10.76 2.43
CA ASN A 108 2.31 -9.85 3.57
C ASN A 108 0.92 -9.28 3.95
N ALA A 109 -0.14 -10.11 3.99
CA ALA A 109 -1.45 -9.65 4.44
C ALA A 109 -1.45 -9.24 5.93
N THR A 110 -0.55 -9.81 6.75
CA THR A 110 -0.39 -9.47 8.18
C THR A 110 0.19 -8.08 8.35
N GLY A 111 1.25 -7.72 7.63
CA GLY A 111 1.83 -6.39 7.67
C GLY A 111 0.85 -5.32 7.20
N MET A 112 0.10 -5.62 6.12
CA MET A 112 -0.95 -4.71 5.68
C MET A 112 -2.09 -4.56 6.70
N ALA A 113 -2.47 -5.64 7.39
CA ALA A 113 -3.44 -5.59 8.47
C ALA A 113 -2.92 -4.74 9.64
N GLY A 114 -1.63 -4.85 9.97
CA GLY A 114 -0.96 -4.02 10.96
C GLY A 114 -1.04 -2.53 10.61
N ALA A 115 -0.75 -2.16 9.37
CA ALA A 115 -0.84 -0.77 8.91
C ALA A 115 -2.28 -0.22 9.00
N ILE A 116 -3.29 -1.00 8.59
CA ILE A 116 -4.70 -0.61 8.69
C ILE A 116 -5.13 -0.46 10.16
N GLU A 117 -4.76 -1.41 11.01
CA GLU A 117 -5.12 -1.37 12.43
C GLU A 117 -4.42 -0.21 13.15
N THR A 118 -3.17 0.07 12.81
CA THR A 118 -2.45 1.24 13.33
C THR A 118 -3.17 2.53 12.96
N ALA A 119 -3.62 2.66 11.69
CA ALA A 119 -4.44 3.80 11.28
C ALA A 119 -5.73 3.92 12.10
N ARG A 120 -6.44 2.79 12.32
CA ARG A 120 -7.68 2.75 13.09
C ARG A 120 -7.49 3.20 14.56
N VAL A 121 -6.37 2.82 15.17
CA VAL A 121 -6.07 3.17 16.56
C VAL A 121 -5.57 4.60 16.66
N LEU A 122 -4.58 4.98 15.85
CA LEU A 122 -3.89 6.26 15.97
C LEU A 122 -4.70 7.44 15.40
N SER A 123 -5.65 7.21 14.49
CA SER A 123 -6.53 8.26 13.97
C SER A 123 -7.36 8.99 15.04
N LYS A 124 -7.48 8.38 16.22
CA LYS A 124 -8.19 8.96 17.39
C LYS A 124 -7.35 10.00 18.15
N TYR A 125 -6.08 10.12 17.84
CA TYR A 125 -5.13 10.99 18.52
C TYR A 125 -4.62 12.07 17.59
N ARG A 126 -4.04 13.14 18.17
CA ARG A 126 -3.37 14.21 17.42
C ARG A 126 -1.88 14.15 17.69
N PHE A 127 -1.10 14.31 16.62
CA PHE A 127 0.36 14.24 16.67
C PHE A 127 0.98 15.54 16.16
N ALA A 128 2.18 15.85 16.60
CA ALA A 128 2.93 17.00 16.11
C ALA A 128 3.32 16.80 14.63
N ASN A 129 3.80 15.61 14.27
CA ASN A 129 4.19 15.23 12.91
C ASN A 129 3.08 14.45 12.22
N SER A 130 3.11 14.39 10.91
CA SER A 130 2.20 13.59 10.10
C SER A 130 2.55 12.09 10.15
N ILE A 131 1.55 11.24 10.00
CA ILE A 131 1.73 9.79 9.86
C ILE A 131 1.15 9.37 8.50
N ILE A 132 1.92 8.59 7.76
CA ILE A 132 1.48 7.95 6.52
C ILE A 132 1.26 6.47 6.80
N TYR A 133 0.05 5.99 6.56
CA TYR A 133 -0.28 4.57 6.52
C TYR A 133 -0.35 4.17 5.05
N VAL A 134 0.43 3.20 4.63
CA VAL A 134 0.51 2.86 3.21
C VAL A 134 0.55 1.38 2.95
N GLY A 135 -0.24 0.96 1.96
CA GLY A 135 -0.09 -0.33 1.30
C GLY A 135 0.77 -0.15 0.06
N LEU A 136 1.93 -0.80 0.05
CA LEU A 136 2.84 -0.80 -1.08
C LEU A 136 2.49 -1.93 -2.04
N SER A 137 2.59 -1.68 -3.34
CA SER A 137 2.38 -2.69 -4.39
C SER A 137 3.69 -2.93 -5.14
N GLY A 138 3.88 -4.16 -5.64
CA GLY A 138 5.06 -4.48 -6.43
C GLY A 138 6.33 -4.67 -5.60
N GLU A 139 6.17 -5.03 -4.32
CA GLU A 139 7.28 -5.45 -3.48
C GLU A 139 7.94 -6.67 -4.10
N GLU A 140 7.17 -7.72 -4.35
CA GLU A 140 7.55 -9.03 -4.86
C GLU A 140 8.22 -8.99 -6.25
N GLN A 141 7.96 -7.96 -7.03
CA GLN A 141 8.57 -7.74 -8.33
C GLN A 141 9.86 -6.90 -8.26
N GLY A 142 10.22 -6.36 -7.10
CA GLY A 142 11.46 -5.60 -6.88
C GLY A 142 11.25 -4.24 -6.24
N LEU A 143 10.41 -4.14 -5.23
CA LEU A 143 10.19 -2.94 -4.39
C LEU A 143 9.65 -1.74 -5.19
N TYR A 144 8.92 -1.99 -6.27
CA TYR A 144 8.50 -0.90 -7.17
C TYR A 144 7.59 0.12 -6.50
N GLY A 145 6.67 -0.33 -5.63
CA GLY A 145 5.80 0.57 -4.89
C GLY A 145 6.57 1.48 -3.94
N GLY A 146 7.54 0.92 -3.21
CA GLY A 146 8.42 1.69 -2.32
C GLY A 146 9.25 2.71 -3.08
N LYS A 147 9.85 2.32 -4.22
CA LYS A 147 10.61 3.24 -5.10
C LYS A 147 9.72 4.39 -5.61
N GLY A 148 8.50 4.06 -6.03
CA GLY A 148 7.55 5.06 -6.51
C GLY A 148 7.09 6.01 -5.40
N LEU A 149 6.88 5.51 -4.18
CA LEU A 149 6.55 6.36 -3.03
C LEU A 149 7.72 7.27 -2.64
N ALA A 150 8.95 6.76 -2.66
CA ALA A 150 10.14 7.55 -2.37
C ALA A 150 10.30 8.71 -3.36
N GLN A 151 10.12 8.44 -4.67
CA GLN A 151 10.16 9.50 -5.68
C GLN A 151 9.03 10.52 -5.47
N TYR A 152 7.82 10.04 -5.19
CA TYR A 152 6.69 10.92 -4.88
C TYR A 152 6.96 11.81 -3.66
N ALA A 153 7.59 11.26 -2.61
CA ALA A 153 7.99 12.03 -1.42
C ALA A 153 9.00 13.13 -1.77
N LEU A 154 9.99 12.82 -2.59
CA LEU A 154 10.97 13.79 -3.09
C LEU A 154 10.30 14.91 -3.89
N ASP A 155 9.44 14.56 -4.84
CA ASP A 155 8.75 15.51 -5.72
C ASP A 155 7.81 16.46 -4.94
N ASN A 156 7.31 16.00 -3.79
CA ASN A 156 6.43 16.78 -2.90
C ASN A 156 7.16 17.40 -1.70
N ASN A 157 8.49 17.33 -1.65
CA ASN A 157 9.33 17.85 -0.57
C ASN A 157 8.91 17.32 0.82
N TRP A 158 8.57 16.04 0.92
CA TRP A 158 8.23 15.40 2.19
C TRP A 158 9.49 15.16 3.03
N GLU A 159 9.48 15.60 4.28
CA GLU A 159 10.54 15.27 5.25
C GLU A 159 10.21 13.94 5.94
N ILE A 160 10.76 12.84 5.44
CA ILE A 160 10.57 11.51 6.04
C ILE A 160 11.56 11.36 7.20
N ILE A 161 11.06 11.24 8.43
CA ILE A 161 11.85 11.12 9.66
C ILE A 161 11.92 9.70 10.21
N GLY A 162 11.13 8.78 9.68
CA GLY A 162 11.15 7.37 10.07
C GLY A 162 10.24 6.52 9.21
N VAL A 163 10.60 5.25 9.05
CA VAL A 163 9.81 4.24 8.36
C VAL A 163 9.72 2.99 9.23
N LEU A 164 8.51 2.53 9.47
CA LEU A 164 8.19 1.27 10.13
C LEU A 164 7.58 0.35 9.06
N ASN A 165 8.40 -0.53 8.50
CA ASN A 165 7.94 -1.52 7.54
C ASN A 165 7.60 -2.82 8.26
N ASN A 166 6.42 -3.37 7.96
CA ASN A 166 5.99 -4.67 8.45
C ASN A 166 6.03 -5.64 7.27
N ASP A 167 7.10 -6.43 7.23
CA ASP A 167 7.31 -7.49 6.25
C ASP A 167 7.38 -8.84 6.96
#